data_28bfc236fbfa0b946c62f89c1d9c5783
#
_entry.id   28bfc236fbfa0b946c62f89c1d9c5783
#
_cell.length_a   1.000
_cell.length_b   1.000
_cell.length_c   1.000
_cell.angle_alpha   90.00
_cell.angle_beta   90.00
_cell.angle_gamma   90.00
#
_symmetry.space_group_name_H-M   'P 1'
#
loop_
_entity.id
_entity.type
_entity.pdbx_description
1 polymer ?
#
loop_
_entity_poly.entity_id
_entity_poly.type
_entity_poly.pdbx_seq_one_letter_code
_entity_poly.pdbx_strand_id
1 'polypeptide(L)'
;DNLSFPLWYTQDVEDFRTDVRTLNTDYLNSHWYIAQSCYPYFDSKRIPLTGNVDFYAYNYHRGNTLLADTTAVDAIEQLKAFYDKNSTTYGKISPLLTIDVDTTALLRQGKFHHDCAPLASRKIIMDLRVNPFKPAPNTAVNATRMVMVDMAATNAANGWQRNIAFVKCMSANNYAFISPYLAQTGLTIELTPFRQDSYTSIGTGYSDRAYDNMMHHFLWGGLDKASPDNKPYLDEVNRDMLAYMRLAMLDLTDRLIKEGDVAKEAAANPSAFPLLPQRVRSEAFAADRYAKARDILMLKESKLPEFVALSNYEFYRRTADAYYHLWRATGNAADRRKADATISAAIDRFSQHMVYFQTLTFWQPMSPGNRLIYNDGGFLSLLASYANGNPDAARRKIADVERRGVDIWAALERNLNIVRGKEPPSVGKSRVWDYTYEAARTLSAYNPQKYASVLKKNESFAIAVEKANDFHNRNQRIAREQLHHAEH
;
A
#
# COMPACT_ATOMS: atom_id res chain seq x y z
N ASP A 1 -8.08 13.74 10.20
CA ASP A 1 -8.84 15.00 10.07
C ASP A 1 -8.23 15.99 9.10
N ASN A 2 -6.90 16.01 8.93
CA ASN A 2 -6.22 16.98 8.07
C ASN A 2 -6.62 16.91 6.57
N LEU A 3 -7.27 15.85 6.12
CA LEU A 3 -7.83 15.74 4.77
C LEU A 3 -9.28 16.14 4.66
N SER A 4 -10.08 15.92 5.70
CA SER A 4 -11.53 16.18 5.62
C SER A 4 -11.81 17.65 5.46
N PHE A 5 -11.12 18.52 6.19
CA PHE A 5 -11.32 19.95 6.11
C PHE A 5 -10.99 20.55 4.74
N PRO A 6 -9.86 20.24 4.09
CA PRO A 6 -9.63 20.70 2.72
C PRO A 6 -10.65 20.17 1.71
N LEU A 7 -11.10 18.91 1.85
CA LEU A 7 -12.15 18.37 0.97
C LEU A 7 -13.49 19.08 1.16
N TRP A 8 -13.89 19.35 2.39
CA TRP A 8 -15.11 20.11 2.67
C TRP A 8 -14.98 21.55 2.19
N TYR A 9 -13.83 22.20 2.39
CA TYR A 9 -13.58 23.53 1.86
C TYR A 9 -13.77 23.59 0.34
N THR A 10 -13.19 22.65 -0.41
CA THR A 10 -13.35 22.60 -1.87
C THR A 10 -14.78 22.33 -2.30
N GLN A 11 -15.58 21.60 -1.52
CA GLN A 11 -17.00 21.38 -1.81
C GLN A 11 -17.86 22.57 -1.39
N ASP A 12 -17.65 23.08 -0.17
CA ASP A 12 -18.54 24.08 0.46
C ASP A 12 -18.27 25.52 -0.02
N VAL A 13 -17.02 25.82 -0.44
CA VAL A 13 -16.59 27.18 -0.78
C VAL A 13 -16.26 27.32 -2.27
N GLU A 14 -15.70 26.26 -2.89
CA GLU A 14 -15.29 26.29 -4.30
C GLU A 14 -16.29 25.57 -5.22
N ASP A 15 -17.39 25.05 -4.68
CA ASP A 15 -18.43 24.30 -5.41
C ASP A 15 -17.88 23.15 -6.27
N PHE A 16 -16.73 22.54 -5.83
CA PHE A 16 -16.05 21.53 -6.61
C PHE A 16 -16.50 20.12 -6.22
N ARG A 17 -16.99 19.35 -7.20
CA ARG A 17 -17.43 17.96 -7.02
C ARG A 17 -18.48 17.79 -5.92
N THR A 18 -19.48 18.64 -5.90
CA THR A 18 -20.63 18.58 -4.99
C THR A 18 -21.49 17.31 -5.18
N ASP A 19 -21.28 16.59 -6.30
CA ASP A 19 -21.85 15.27 -6.59
C ASP A 19 -21.25 14.12 -5.74
N VAL A 20 -20.06 14.33 -5.18
CA VAL A 20 -19.34 13.31 -4.39
C VAL A 20 -19.69 13.47 -2.91
N ARG A 21 -20.02 12.37 -2.23
CA ARG A 21 -20.19 12.36 -0.77
C ARG A 21 -18.88 12.04 -0.09
N THR A 22 -18.27 13.01 0.56
CA THR A 22 -17.10 12.82 1.40
C THR A 22 -17.51 12.41 2.82
N LEU A 23 -16.90 11.37 3.36
CA LEU A 23 -17.16 10.88 4.71
C LEU A 23 -15.87 10.73 5.50
N ASN A 24 -15.86 11.29 6.71
CA ASN A 24 -14.80 11.08 7.68
C ASN A 24 -15.09 9.82 8.49
N THR A 25 -14.23 8.82 8.42
CA THR A 25 -14.43 7.53 9.11
C THR A 25 -14.33 7.64 10.63
N ASP A 26 -13.60 8.61 11.16
CA ASP A 26 -13.50 8.79 12.61
C ASP A 26 -14.83 9.32 13.17
N TYR A 27 -15.52 10.18 12.41
CA TYR A 27 -16.84 10.68 12.80
C TYR A 27 -17.97 9.66 12.60
N LEU A 28 -17.78 8.63 11.77
CA LEU A 28 -18.75 7.53 11.65
C LEU A 28 -18.88 6.68 12.95
N ASN A 29 -18.11 6.97 13.98
CA ASN A 29 -18.38 6.48 15.32
C ASN A 29 -19.38 7.34 16.09
N SER A 30 -19.87 8.46 15.54
CA SER A 30 -20.80 9.39 16.19
C SER A 30 -22.17 9.31 15.56
N HIS A 31 -23.19 9.13 16.39
CA HIS A 31 -24.59 9.03 15.97
C HIS A 31 -25.03 10.19 15.07
N TRP A 32 -24.73 11.44 15.48
CA TRP A 32 -25.12 12.62 14.73
C TRP A 32 -24.55 12.65 13.30
N TYR A 33 -23.32 12.17 13.12
CA TYR A 33 -22.67 12.15 11.82
C TYR A 33 -23.21 11.03 10.91
N ILE A 34 -23.53 9.87 11.50
CA ILE A 34 -24.24 8.80 10.79
C ILE A 34 -25.60 9.31 10.33
N ALA A 35 -26.35 9.97 11.22
CA ALA A 35 -27.64 10.59 10.88
C ALA A 35 -27.50 11.59 9.71
N GLN A 36 -26.53 12.49 9.79
CA GLN A 36 -26.26 13.46 8.72
C GLN A 36 -25.95 12.79 7.38
N SER A 37 -25.27 11.65 7.37
CA SER A 37 -24.96 10.93 6.13
C SER A 37 -26.19 10.40 5.40
N CYS A 38 -27.31 10.21 6.12
CA CYS A 38 -28.58 9.75 5.58
C CYS A 38 -29.42 10.86 4.91
N TYR A 39 -28.98 12.10 4.95
CA TYR A 39 -29.62 13.21 4.23
C TYR A 39 -28.85 13.57 2.95
N PRO A 40 -29.53 14.15 1.93
CA PRO A 40 -28.83 14.72 0.78
C PRO A 40 -27.86 15.82 1.23
N TYR A 41 -26.79 16.01 0.48
CA TYR A 41 -25.82 17.08 0.71
C TYR A 41 -25.34 17.62 -0.65
N PHE A 42 -25.64 18.86 -0.95
CA PHE A 42 -25.52 19.45 -2.29
C PHE A 42 -26.17 18.54 -3.36
N ASP A 43 -25.47 18.23 -4.44
CA ASP A 43 -25.93 17.35 -5.52
C ASP A 43 -25.83 15.84 -5.17
N SER A 44 -25.19 15.53 -4.04
CA SER A 44 -25.05 14.16 -3.59
C SER A 44 -26.32 13.65 -2.90
N LYS A 45 -26.94 12.61 -3.46
CA LYS A 45 -28.10 11.94 -2.86
C LYS A 45 -27.71 11.35 -1.50
N ARG A 46 -28.72 11.15 -0.64
CA ARG A 46 -28.57 10.43 0.64
C ARG A 46 -27.85 9.10 0.45
N ILE A 47 -27.09 8.68 1.45
CA ILE A 47 -26.53 7.34 1.51
C ILE A 47 -27.58 6.42 2.16
N PRO A 48 -28.08 5.42 1.46
CA PRO A 48 -29.02 4.47 2.05
C PRO A 48 -28.28 3.55 3.01
N LEU A 49 -28.90 3.28 4.17
CA LEU A 49 -28.48 2.27 5.12
C LEU A 49 -29.63 1.27 5.34
N THR A 50 -29.30 0.03 5.63
CA THR A 50 -30.28 -1.01 5.99
C THR A 50 -30.86 -0.74 7.39
N GLY A 51 -30.00 -0.25 8.28
CA GLY A 51 -30.35 0.01 9.69
C GLY A 51 -30.99 1.36 9.94
N ASN A 52 -31.75 1.43 11.04
CA ASN A 52 -32.21 2.70 11.57
C ASN A 52 -31.03 3.41 12.27
N VAL A 53 -30.88 4.69 12.02
CA VAL A 53 -29.88 5.56 12.68
C VAL A 53 -29.99 5.51 14.21
N ASP A 54 -31.21 5.35 14.74
CA ASP A 54 -31.45 5.22 16.17
C ASP A 54 -30.72 4.02 16.82
N PHE A 55 -30.44 2.95 16.05
CA PHE A 55 -29.64 1.83 16.54
C PHE A 55 -28.29 2.33 17.04
N TYR A 56 -27.63 3.21 16.32
CA TYR A 56 -26.34 3.78 16.66
C TYR A 56 -26.41 4.78 17.82
N ALA A 57 -27.55 5.44 18.04
CA ALA A 57 -27.75 6.33 19.17
C ALA A 57 -27.69 5.61 20.51
N TYR A 58 -28.30 4.42 20.58
CA TYR A 58 -28.45 3.67 21.83
C TYR A 58 -27.41 2.57 22.03
N ASN A 59 -26.75 2.11 20.96
CA ASN A 59 -25.81 0.98 20.99
C ASN A 59 -24.38 1.37 20.65
N TYR A 60 -24.07 2.65 20.58
CA TYR A 60 -22.78 3.17 20.19
C TYR A 60 -21.59 2.61 20.98
N HIS A 61 -21.74 2.40 22.29
CA HIS A 61 -20.69 1.92 23.18
C HIS A 61 -20.61 0.38 23.29
N ARG A 62 -21.55 -0.34 22.72
CA ARG A 62 -21.51 -1.79 22.70
C ARG A 62 -20.73 -2.24 21.47
N GLY A 63 -19.53 -2.79 21.67
CA GLY A 63 -18.83 -3.48 20.61
C GLY A 63 -19.73 -4.55 20.01
N ASN A 64 -19.99 -4.45 18.70
CA ASN A 64 -20.82 -5.43 18.00
C ASN A 64 -20.04 -6.74 17.91
N THR A 65 -20.57 -7.79 18.52
CA THR A 65 -19.87 -9.07 18.65
C THR A 65 -19.92 -9.84 17.33
N LEU A 66 -18.79 -10.41 16.94
CA LEU A 66 -18.74 -11.36 15.83
C LEU A 66 -19.28 -12.72 16.30
N LEU A 67 -20.10 -13.33 15.46
CA LEU A 67 -20.56 -14.72 15.66
C LEU A 67 -19.39 -15.69 15.53
N ALA A 68 -19.49 -16.84 16.18
CA ALA A 68 -18.46 -17.89 16.11
C ALA A 68 -18.50 -18.64 14.76
N ASP A 69 -19.67 -18.68 14.12
CA ASP A 69 -19.84 -19.31 12.79
C ASP A 69 -19.10 -18.48 11.73
N THR A 70 -18.27 -19.17 10.97
CA THR A 70 -17.46 -18.59 9.87
C THR A 70 -18.05 -18.87 8.50
N THR A 71 -19.29 -19.32 8.41
CA THR A 71 -19.99 -19.45 7.12
C THR A 71 -20.23 -18.06 6.53
N ALA A 72 -19.90 -17.91 5.26
CA ALA A 72 -20.14 -16.66 4.54
C ALA A 72 -21.64 -16.49 4.25
N VAL A 73 -22.23 -15.38 4.68
CA VAL A 73 -23.65 -15.07 4.55
C VAL A 73 -23.88 -13.79 3.77
N ASP A 74 -25.05 -13.64 3.20
CA ASP A 74 -25.45 -12.42 2.50
C ASP A 74 -25.46 -11.22 3.49
N ALA A 75 -24.83 -10.12 3.09
CA ALA A 75 -24.65 -8.97 3.96
C ALA A 75 -25.98 -8.25 4.26
N ILE A 76 -26.90 -8.14 3.29
CA ILE A 76 -28.19 -7.47 3.48
C ILE A 76 -29.08 -8.27 4.43
N GLU A 77 -29.15 -9.59 4.25
CA GLU A 77 -29.94 -10.48 5.13
C GLU A 77 -29.40 -10.44 6.56
N GLN A 78 -28.05 -10.51 6.70
CA GLN A 78 -27.41 -10.45 8.00
C GLN A 78 -27.60 -9.09 8.68
N LEU A 79 -27.52 -7.98 7.93
CA LEU A 79 -27.72 -6.62 8.46
C LEU A 79 -29.17 -6.41 8.92
N LYS A 80 -30.17 -6.92 8.19
CA LYS A 80 -31.56 -6.89 8.64
C LYS A 80 -31.73 -7.59 9.99
N ALA A 81 -31.18 -8.80 10.15
CA ALA A 81 -31.23 -9.54 11.40
C ALA A 81 -30.43 -8.84 12.52
N PHE A 82 -29.32 -8.21 12.19
CA PHE A 82 -28.49 -7.46 13.12
C PHE A 82 -29.23 -6.26 13.74
N TYR A 83 -30.03 -5.56 12.95
CA TYR A 83 -30.80 -4.39 13.42
C TYR A 83 -32.19 -4.74 13.99
N ASP A 84 -32.70 -5.92 13.77
CA ASP A 84 -34.01 -6.35 14.28
C ASP A 84 -33.94 -6.78 15.75
N LYS A 85 -34.62 -6.02 16.62
CA LYS A 85 -34.69 -6.31 18.08
C LYS A 85 -35.30 -7.66 18.40
N ASN A 86 -36.10 -8.23 17.51
CA ASN A 86 -36.72 -9.55 17.68
C ASN A 86 -35.83 -10.69 17.17
N SER A 87 -34.74 -10.38 16.52
CA SER A 87 -33.81 -11.38 16.01
C SER A 87 -32.93 -11.98 17.13
N THR A 88 -32.66 -13.25 17.06
CA THR A 88 -31.70 -13.94 17.95
C THR A 88 -30.26 -13.46 17.76
N THR A 89 -29.98 -12.81 16.63
CA THR A 89 -28.69 -12.23 16.27
C THR A 89 -28.66 -10.70 16.36
N TYR A 90 -29.62 -10.10 17.07
CA TYR A 90 -29.62 -8.65 17.34
C TYR A 90 -28.29 -8.18 17.92
N GLY A 91 -27.65 -7.22 17.27
CA GLY A 91 -26.32 -6.69 17.66
C GLY A 91 -25.16 -7.67 17.48
N LYS A 92 -25.38 -8.82 16.81
CA LYS A 92 -24.35 -9.81 16.48
C LYS A 92 -24.27 -9.97 14.97
N ILE A 93 -23.04 -10.10 14.43
CA ILE A 93 -22.85 -10.17 12.98
C ILE A 93 -21.91 -11.33 12.61
N SER A 94 -22.16 -11.98 11.47
CA SER A 94 -21.24 -12.96 10.93
C SER A 94 -19.88 -12.34 10.61
N PRO A 95 -18.78 -13.02 10.90
CA PRO A 95 -17.44 -12.54 10.55
C PRO A 95 -17.19 -12.49 9.04
N LEU A 96 -17.87 -13.30 8.25
CA LEU A 96 -17.76 -13.34 6.80
C LEU A 96 -19.08 -12.93 6.15
N LEU A 97 -19.05 -11.83 5.43
CA LEU A 97 -20.20 -11.29 4.70
C LEU A 97 -19.92 -11.29 3.21
N THR A 98 -20.97 -11.51 2.41
CA THR A 98 -20.89 -11.43 0.95
C THR A 98 -21.81 -10.35 0.41
N ILE A 99 -21.37 -9.69 -0.64
CA ILE A 99 -22.21 -8.80 -1.46
C ILE A 99 -22.15 -9.26 -2.91
N ASP A 100 -23.30 -9.26 -3.57
CA ASP A 100 -23.39 -9.64 -4.98
C ASP A 100 -22.83 -8.55 -5.89
N VAL A 101 -22.22 -8.98 -6.99
CA VAL A 101 -21.66 -8.08 -8.01
C VAL A 101 -22.53 -8.08 -9.23
N ASP A 102 -23.10 -6.94 -9.58
CA ASP A 102 -23.74 -6.73 -10.89
C ASP A 102 -22.68 -6.34 -11.92
N THR A 103 -22.03 -7.37 -12.48
CA THR A 103 -21.02 -7.21 -13.53
C THR A 103 -21.54 -6.45 -14.74
N THR A 104 -22.83 -6.64 -15.09
CA THR A 104 -23.45 -5.96 -16.22
C THR A 104 -23.63 -4.47 -15.99
N ALA A 105 -24.07 -4.09 -14.78
CA ALA A 105 -24.18 -2.67 -14.40
C ALA A 105 -22.82 -1.98 -14.40
N LEU A 106 -21.79 -2.62 -13.80
CA LEU A 106 -20.43 -2.08 -13.76
C LEU A 106 -19.82 -1.96 -15.16
N LEU A 107 -20.07 -2.91 -16.05
CA LEU A 107 -19.60 -2.86 -17.42
C LEU A 107 -20.25 -1.71 -18.20
N ARG A 108 -21.58 -1.53 -18.06
CA ARG A 108 -22.30 -0.38 -18.66
C ARG A 108 -21.80 0.98 -18.16
N GLN A 109 -21.28 1.03 -16.94
CA GLN A 109 -20.65 2.23 -16.37
C GLN A 109 -19.20 2.43 -16.82
N GLY A 110 -18.65 1.55 -17.67
CA GLY A 110 -17.27 1.63 -18.14
C GLY A 110 -16.22 1.43 -17.06
N LYS A 111 -16.53 0.67 -15.99
CA LYS A 111 -15.63 0.51 -14.84
C LYS A 111 -14.41 -0.32 -15.15
N PHE A 112 -14.48 -1.21 -16.11
CA PHE A 112 -13.38 -2.09 -16.52
C PHE A 112 -13.53 -2.54 -17.98
N HIS A 113 -12.49 -3.12 -18.54
CA HIS A 113 -12.52 -3.63 -19.90
C HIS A 113 -13.48 -4.84 -20.06
N HIS A 114 -14.24 -4.86 -21.15
CA HIS A 114 -15.28 -5.88 -21.39
C HIS A 114 -14.74 -7.31 -21.44
N ASP A 115 -13.52 -7.51 -21.94
CA ASP A 115 -12.86 -8.81 -22.01
C ASP A 115 -12.44 -9.35 -20.62
N CYS A 116 -12.47 -8.52 -19.59
CA CYS A 116 -12.23 -8.91 -18.21
C CYS A 116 -13.53 -9.28 -17.46
N ALA A 117 -14.71 -9.13 -18.07
CA ALA A 117 -15.97 -9.45 -17.40
C ALA A 117 -16.05 -10.91 -16.87
N PRO A 118 -15.52 -11.93 -17.56
CA PRO A 118 -15.50 -13.29 -17.02
C PRO A 118 -14.64 -13.48 -15.78
N LEU A 119 -13.69 -12.55 -15.51
CA LEU A 119 -12.76 -12.59 -14.38
C LEU A 119 -13.30 -11.88 -13.13
N ALA A 120 -14.39 -11.12 -13.30
CA ALA A 120 -15.01 -10.43 -12.18
C ALA A 120 -15.61 -11.43 -11.18
N SER A 121 -15.32 -11.23 -9.91
CA SER A 121 -15.94 -12.01 -8.84
C SER A 121 -17.46 -11.82 -8.86
N ARG A 122 -18.21 -12.90 -8.77
CA ARG A 122 -19.68 -12.82 -8.65
C ARG A 122 -20.11 -12.31 -7.28
N LYS A 123 -19.27 -12.53 -6.27
CA LYS A 123 -19.46 -12.06 -4.90
C LYS A 123 -18.15 -11.48 -4.37
N ILE A 124 -18.26 -10.38 -3.66
CA ILE A 124 -17.16 -9.83 -2.84
C ILE A 124 -17.32 -10.36 -1.43
N ILE A 125 -16.24 -10.86 -0.85
CA ILE A 125 -16.22 -11.36 0.52
C ILE A 125 -15.60 -10.28 1.41
N MET A 126 -16.31 -9.90 2.45
CA MET A 126 -15.84 -9.01 3.51
C MET A 126 -15.50 -9.82 4.76
N ASP A 127 -14.23 -9.80 5.20
CA ASP A 127 -13.79 -10.49 6.42
C ASP A 127 -13.59 -9.48 7.56
N LEU A 128 -14.53 -9.42 8.48
CA LEU A 128 -14.54 -8.48 9.59
C LEU A 128 -13.50 -8.79 10.67
N ARG A 129 -12.91 -9.99 10.65
CA ARG A 129 -11.85 -10.42 11.59
C ARG A 129 -10.50 -9.78 11.28
N VAL A 130 -10.28 -9.35 10.03
CA VAL A 130 -8.98 -8.85 9.58
C VAL A 130 -8.57 -7.61 10.35
N ASN A 131 -7.38 -7.68 10.94
CA ASN A 131 -6.70 -6.56 11.57
C ASN A 131 -5.25 -6.51 11.08
N PRO A 132 -4.86 -5.50 10.28
CA PRO A 132 -3.50 -5.43 9.73
C PRO A 132 -2.42 -5.13 10.77
N PHE A 133 -2.81 -4.68 11.99
CA PHE A 133 -1.88 -4.27 13.04
C PHE A 133 -1.75 -5.29 14.18
N LYS A 134 -2.62 -6.31 14.23
CA LYS A 134 -2.62 -7.32 15.28
C LYS A 134 -2.62 -8.72 14.68
N PRO A 135 -1.84 -9.66 15.22
CA PRO A 135 -1.84 -11.04 14.74
C PRO A 135 -3.15 -11.78 15.10
N ALA A 136 -3.80 -11.39 16.20
CA ALA A 136 -5.08 -11.98 16.60
C ALA A 136 -6.24 -11.37 15.80
N PRO A 137 -7.21 -12.19 15.37
CA PRO A 137 -8.40 -11.72 14.69
C PRO A 137 -9.25 -10.84 15.60
N ASN A 138 -10.03 -9.92 15.00
CA ASN A 138 -11.03 -9.18 15.75
C ASN A 138 -12.16 -10.11 16.21
N THR A 139 -12.64 -9.88 17.42
CA THR A 139 -13.82 -10.55 18.00
C THR A 139 -15.05 -9.65 18.03
N ALA A 140 -14.85 -8.36 17.76
CA ALA A 140 -15.90 -7.35 17.68
C ALA A 140 -15.54 -6.27 16.65
N VAL A 141 -16.53 -5.55 16.18
CA VAL A 141 -16.41 -4.44 15.24
C VAL A 141 -17.05 -3.17 15.79
N ASN A 142 -16.48 -2.02 15.47
CA ASN A 142 -17.01 -0.71 15.85
C ASN A 142 -18.12 -0.22 14.89
N ALA A 143 -18.82 0.85 15.29
CA ALA A 143 -19.88 1.46 14.49
C ALA A 143 -19.38 1.89 13.09
N THR A 144 -18.19 2.48 12.98
CA THR A 144 -17.59 2.89 11.70
C THR A 144 -17.54 1.71 10.71
N ARG A 145 -17.02 0.56 11.13
CA ARG A 145 -16.93 -0.62 10.25
C ARG A 145 -18.31 -1.16 9.88
N MET A 146 -19.26 -1.15 10.83
CA MET A 146 -20.63 -1.57 10.55
C MET A 146 -21.31 -0.67 9.51
N VAL A 147 -21.17 0.66 9.66
CA VAL A 147 -21.72 1.62 8.68
C VAL A 147 -21.09 1.43 7.31
N MET A 148 -19.78 1.23 7.23
CA MET A 148 -19.11 0.99 5.94
C MET A 148 -19.55 -0.32 5.29
N VAL A 149 -19.75 -1.38 6.07
CA VAL A 149 -20.33 -2.65 5.59
C VAL A 149 -21.73 -2.42 5.05
N ASP A 150 -22.58 -1.70 5.79
CA ASP A 150 -23.95 -1.40 5.38
C ASP A 150 -23.97 -0.57 4.08
N MET A 151 -23.12 0.46 3.97
CA MET A 151 -22.97 1.26 2.75
C MET A 151 -22.56 0.39 1.55
N ALA A 152 -21.62 -0.53 1.73
CA ALA A 152 -21.19 -1.42 0.65
C ALA A 152 -22.31 -2.39 0.24
N ALA A 153 -23.00 -2.98 1.21
CA ALA A 153 -24.09 -3.91 0.99
C ALA A 153 -25.28 -3.25 0.31
N THR A 154 -25.72 -2.08 0.80
CA THR A 154 -26.84 -1.34 0.21
C THR A 154 -26.52 -0.80 -1.19
N ASN A 155 -25.28 -0.37 -1.45
CA ASN A 155 -24.86 0.03 -2.78
C ASN A 155 -24.91 -1.16 -3.78
N ALA A 156 -24.46 -2.34 -3.34
CA ALA A 156 -24.55 -3.56 -4.14
C ALA A 156 -26.01 -3.93 -4.41
N ALA A 157 -26.86 -3.96 -3.39
CA ALA A 157 -28.30 -4.25 -3.51
C ALA A 157 -29.05 -3.24 -4.41
N ASN A 158 -28.57 -2.02 -4.50
CA ASN A 158 -29.11 -0.97 -5.39
C ASN A 158 -28.43 -0.94 -6.78
N GLY A 159 -27.74 -2.00 -7.20
CA GLY A 159 -27.18 -2.13 -8.55
C GLY A 159 -25.89 -1.33 -8.77
N TRP A 160 -25.08 -1.16 -7.75
CA TRP A 160 -23.73 -0.52 -7.85
C TRP A 160 -23.77 0.90 -8.42
N GLN A 161 -24.75 1.69 -8.02
CA GLN A 161 -24.96 3.04 -8.57
C GLN A 161 -23.86 4.03 -8.18
N ARG A 162 -23.14 3.79 -7.08
CA ARG A 162 -22.08 4.66 -6.59
C ARG A 162 -20.73 3.95 -6.53
N ASN A 163 -19.69 4.70 -6.84
CA ASN A 163 -18.34 4.26 -6.51
C ASN A 163 -18.09 4.41 -5.02
N ILE A 164 -17.47 3.40 -4.42
CA ILE A 164 -16.97 3.47 -3.06
C ILE A 164 -15.45 3.51 -3.16
N ALA A 165 -14.86 4.58 -2.65
CA ALA A 165 -13.41 4.76 -2.66
C ALA A 165 -12.91 5.24 -1.29
N PHE A 166 -11.73 4.81 -0.93
CA PHE A 166 -11.02 5.21 0.27
C PHE A 166 -9.80 6.04 -0.11
N VAL A 167 -9.48 7.06 0.66
CA VAL A 167 -8.28 7.86 0.45
C VAL A 167 -7.05 7.06 0.91
N LYS A 168 -5.98 7.02 0.14
CA LYS A 168 -4.78 6.21 0.44
C LYS A 168 -4.07 6.54 1.75
N CYS A 169 -4.21 7.75 2.26
CA CYS A 169 -3.65 8.17 3.55
C CYS A 169 -4.48 7.71 4.76
N MET A 170 -5.66 7.13 4.55
CA MET A 170 -6.47 6.54 5.60
C MET A 170 -5.77 5.31 6.20
N SER A 171 -5.97 5.08 7.50
CA SER A 171 -5.48 3.87 8.16
C SER A 171 -5.99 2.60 7.47
N ALA A 172 -5.07 1.69 7.15
CA ALA A 172 -5.41 0.41 6.52
C ALA A 172 -6.42 -0.42 7.35
N ASN A 173 -6.47 -0.23 8.67
CA ASN A 173 -7.44 -0.91 9.52
C ASN A 173 -8.90 -0.59 9.13
N ASN A 174 -9.17 0.61 8.64
CA ASN A 174 -10.53 1.02 8.30
C ASN A 174 -11.12 0.23 7.12
N TYR A 175 -10.30 -0.11 6.13
CA TYR A 175 -10.74 -0.85 4.95
C TYR A 175 -10.18 -2.28 4.84
N ALA A 176 -9.48 -2.77 5.86
CA ALA A 176 -8.84 -4.10 5.85
C ALA A 176 -9.82 -5.24 5.52
N PHE A 177 -11.06 -5.13 6.00
CA PHE A 177 -12.09 -6.14 5.81
C PHE A 177 -12.49 -6.39 4.33
N ILE A 178 -12.19 -5.45 3.45
CA ILE A 178 -12.52 -5.50 2.02
C ILE A 178 -11.29 -5.26 1.12
N SER A 179 -10.10 -5.11 1.73
CA SER A 179 -8.87 -4.73 1.03
C SER A 179 -8.49 -5.57 -0.20
N PRO A 180 -8.78 -6.90 -0.27
CA PRO A 180 -8.47 -7.67 -1.47
C PRO A 180 -9.16 -7.17 -2.74
N TYR A 181 -10.22 -6.39 -2.61
CA TYR A 181 -11.02 -5.87 -3.73
C TYR A 181 -10.84 -4.36 -3.98
N LEU A 182 -9.77 -3.77 -3.46
CA LEU A 182 -9.51 -2.33 -3.59
C LEU A 182 -8.41 -2.07 -4.62
N ALA A 183 -8.74 -1.44 -5.74
CA ALA A 183 -7.80 -1.04 -6.79
C ALA A 183 -7.47 0.45 -6.71
N GLN A 184 -6.20 0.80 -6.90
CA GLN A 184 -5.78 2.19 -6.95
C GLN A 184 -6.31 2.90 -8.19
N THR A 185 -6.86 4.11 -8.02
CA THR A 185 -7.37 4.97 -9.10
C THR A 185 -6.80 6.39 -9.05
N GLY A 186 -5.69 6.57 -8.36
CA GLY A 186 -4.99 7.85 -8.15
C GLY A 186 -4.54 7.95 -6.70
N LEU A 187 -5.00 8.98 -5.98
CA LEU A 187 -4.83 9.11 -4.52
C LEU A 187 -5.89 8.33 -3.73
N THR A 188 -6.77 7.63 -4.43
CA THR A 188 -7.82 6.80 -3.85
C THR A 188 -7.63 5.35 -4.26
N ILE A 189 -8.25 4.46 -3.47
CA ILE A 189 -8.43 3.04 -3.76
C ILE A 189 -9.93 2.77 -3.85
N GLU A 190 -10.38 2.24 -4.98
CA GLU A 190 -11.80 2.04 -5.31
C GLU A 190 -12.18 0.57 -5.15
N LEU A 191 -13.38 0.33 -4.63
CA LEU A 191 -13.96 -1.01 -4.55
C LEU A 191 -14.27 -1.55 -5.95
N THR A 192 -13.73 -2.71 -6.26
CA THR A 192 -13.80 -3.36 -7.57
C THR A 192 -14.25 -4.82 -7.45
N PRO A 193 -14.77 -5.42 -8.52
CA PRO A 193 -15.10 -6.84 -8.51
C PRO A 193 -13.89 -7.77 -8.69
N PHE A 194 -12.68 -7.23 -8.77
CA PHE A 194 -11.46 -8.01 -9.02
C PHE A 194 -10.57 -8.10 -7.79
N ARG A 195 -10.16 -9.30 -7.45
CA ARG A 195 -9.15 -9.49 -6.38
C ARG A 195 -7.79 -8.96 -6.81
N GLN A 196 -7.25 -8.01 -6.06
CA GLN A 196 -5.97 -7.34 -6.37
C GLN A 196 -4.73 -8.18 -6.05
N ASP A 197 -4.89 -9.22 -5.23
CA ASP A 197 -3.87 -10.21 -4.91
C ASP A 197 -3.73 -11.32 -5.99
N SER A 198 -4.63 -11.34 -6.98
CA SER A 198 -4.63 -12.27 -8.11
C SER A 198 -4.13 -11.61 -9.40
N TYR A 199 -3.53 -12.41 -10.29
CA TYR A 199 -3.16 -11.98 -11.63
C TYR A 199 -4.40 -11.62 -12.50
N THR A 200 -5.57 -12.14 -12.14
CA THR A 200 -6.84 -11.86 -12.84
C THR A 200 -7.28 -10.39 -12.77
N SER A 201 -6.68 -9.60 -11.89
CA SER A 201 -6.90 -8.15 -11.83
C SER A 201 -6.08 -7.36 -12.85
N ILE A 202 -5.15 -8.01 -13.57
CA ILE A 202 -4.25 -7.36 -14.54
C ILE A 202 -5.02 -7.06 -15.83
N GLY A 203 -4.80 -5.87 -16.38
CA GLY A 203 -5.45 -5.42 -17.61
C GLY A 203 -6.94 -5.04 -17.45
N THR A 204 -7.44 -4.96 -16.23
CA THR A 204 -8.84 -4.59 -15.97
C THR A 204 -9.17 -3.13 -16.27
N GLY A 205 -8.14 -2.25 -16.36
CA GLY A 205 -8.28 -0.82 -16.66
C GLY A 205 -8.13 0.10 -15.44
N TYR A 206 -8.07 -0.42 -14.22
CA TYR A 206 -7.93 0.43 -13.03
C TYR A 206 -6.57 1.11 -12.95
N SER A 207 -5.49 0.43 -13.29
CA SER A 207 -4.15 1.01 -13.37
C SER A 207 -4.02 2.03 -14.51
N ASP A 208 -4.73 1.84 -15.62
CA ASP A 208 -4.81 2.83 -16.70
C ASP A 208 -5.53 4.09 -16.24
N ARG A 209 -6.64 3.96 -15.50
CA ARG A 209 -7.34 5.10 -14.90
C ARG A 209 -6.47 5.83 -13.87
N ALA A 210 -5.72 5.07 -13.03
CA ALA A 210 -4.80 5.68 -12.08
C ALA A 210 -3.69 6.46 -12.79
N TYR A 211 -3.15 5.91 -13.87
CA TYR A 211 -2.15 6.57 -14.71
C TYR A 211 -2.72 7.85 -15.33
N ASP A 212 -3.87 7.76 -15.98
CA ASP A 212 -4.53 8.90 -16.62
C ASP A 212 -4.82 10.03 -15.62
N ASN A 213 -5.36 9.69 -14.45
CA ASN A 213 -5.62 10.65 -13.38
C ASN A 213 -4.34 11.37 -12.94
N MET A 214 -3.24 10.65 -12.73
CA MET A 214 -1.98 11.25 -12.28
C MET A 214 -1.31 12.09 -13.36
N MET A 215 -1.34 11.65 -14.62
CA MET A 215 -0.69 12.32 -15.73
C MET A 215 -1.45 13.55 -16.22
N HIS A 216 -2.80 13.51 -16.21
CA HIS A 216 -3.61 14.48 -16.94
C HIS A 216 -4.63 15.24 -16.07
N HIS A 217 -5.00 14.71 -14.91
CA HIS A 217 -6.09 15.30 -14.11
C HIS A 217 -5.65 15.85 -12.75
N PHE A 218 -4.45 15.53 -12.27
CA PHE A 218 -3.95 16.09 -11.02
C PHE A 218 -3.66 17.58 -11.16
N LEU A 219 -4.17 18.36 -10.21
CA LEU A 219 -3.87 19.77 -10.06
C LEU A 219 -2.68 19.93 -9.11
N TRP A 220 -1.59 20.48 -9.61
CA TRP A 220 -0.34 20.60 -8.86
C TRP A 220 -0.22 21.91 -8.06
N GLY A 221 -1.12 22.88 -8.33
CA GLY A 221 -1.14 24.16 -7.62
C GLY A 221 0.20 24.89 -7.70
N GLY A 222 0.68 25.38 -6.55
CA GLY A 222 1.96 26.09 -6.47
C GLY A 222 3.20 25.24 -6.74
N LEU A 223 3.09 23.91 -6.77
CA LEU A 223 4.20 23.01 -7.08
C LEU A 223 4.66 23.14 -8.55
N ASP A 224 3.78 23.53 -9.45
CA ASP A 224 4.15 23.78 -10.85
C ASP A 224 5.16 24.93 -11.02
N LYS A 225 5.19 25.86 -10.07
CA LYS A 225 6.07 27.02 -10.06
C LYS A 225 7.28 26.85 -9.13
N ALA A 226 7.40 25.67 -8.49
CA ALA A 226 8.49 25.40 -7.58
C ALA A 226 9.84 25.29 -8.30
N SER A 227 10.86 25.96 -7.79
CA SER A 227 12.24 25.89 -8.25
C SER A 227 13.19 25.91 -7.04
N PRO A 228 14.47 25.57 -7.20
CA PRO A 228 15.44 25.69 -6.11
C PRO A 228 15.51 27.10 -5.49
N ASP A 229 15.26 28.15 -6.29
CA ASP A 229 15.27 29.55 -5.87
C ASP A 229 13.87 30.02 -5.39
N ASN A 230 12.82 29.32 -5.75
CA ASN A 230 11.43 29.62 -5.37
C ASN A 230 10.80 28.38 -4.71
N LYS A 231 11.23 28.09 -3.50
CA LYS A 231 10.72 26.92 -2.74
C LYS A 231 9.39 27.26 -2.10
N PRO A 232 8.35 26.43 -2.28
CA PRO A 232 7.10 26.64 -1.58
C PRO A 232 7.32 26.43 -0.06
N TYR A 233 6.69 27.28 0.73
CA TYR A 233 6.58 27.01 2.17
C TYR A 233 5.61 25.85 2.37
N LEU A 234 6.07 24.82 3.06
CA LEU A 234 5.29 23.64 3.42
C LEU A 234 5.40 23.40 4.92
N ASP A 235 4.27 23.47 5.61
CA ASP A 235 4.17 22.99 6.99
C ASP A 235 4.28 21.46 7.07
N GLU A 236 4.22 20.91 8.27
CA GLU A 236 4.37 19.48 8.51
C GLU A 236 3.27 18.67 7.82
N VAL A 237 2.02 19.15 7.87
CA VAL A 237 0.85 18.47 7.27
C VAL A 237 0.99 18.41 5.75
N ASN A 238 1.33 19.52 5.11
CA ASN A 238 1.53 19.57 3.66
C ASN A 238 2.70 18.68 3.22
N ARG A 239 3.78 18.59 4.00
CA ARG A 239 4.88 17.66 3.71
C ARG A 239 4.44 16.20 3.80
N ASP A 240 3.60 15.86 4.78
CA ASP A 240 3.04 14.52 4.89
C ASP A 240 2.12 14.20 3.70
N MET A 241 1.31 15.15 3.24
CA MET A 241 0.48 14.97 2.05
C MET A 241 1.32 14.71 0.81
N LEU A 242 2.43 15.41 0.62
CA LEU A 242 3.36 15.15 -0.47
C LEU A 242 4.03 13.77 -0.36
N ALA A 243 4.31 13.29 0.86
CA ALA A 243 4.79 11.93 1.08
C ALA A 243 3.75 10.88 0.65
N TYR A 244 2.47 11.09 0.94
CA TYR A 244 1.39 10.21 0.45
C TYR A 244 1.24 10.25 -1.08
N MET A 245 1.40 11.42 -1.70
CA MET A 245 1.41 11.52 -3.16
C MET A 245 2.56 10.71 -3.77
N ARG A 246 3.78 10.83 -3.23
CA ARG A 246 4.94 10.02 -3.65
C ARG A 246 4.67 8.52 -3.48
N LEU A 247 4.10 8.13 -2.34
CA LEU A 247 3.73 6.74 -2.08
C LEU A 247 2.73 6.24 -3.12
N ALA A 248 1.70 7.01 -3.43
CA ALA A 248 0.71 6.64 -4.43
C ALA A 248 1.32 6.47 -5.83
N MET A 249 2.25 7.34 -6.21
CA MET A 249 2.96 7.23 -7.49
C MET A 249 3.87 6.00 -7.54
N LEU A 250 4.58 5.70 -6.47
CA LEU A 250 5.42 4.50 -6.38
C LEU A 250 4.59 3.20 -6.35
N ASP A 251 3.44 3.21 -5.67
CA ASP A 251 2.54 2.05 -5.66
C ASP A 251 1.97 1.77 -7.06
N LEU A 252 1.63 2.82 -7.80
CA LEU A 252 1.21 2.66 -9.20
C LEU A 252 2.36 2.17 -10.08
N THR A 253 3.57 2.69 -9.88
CA THR A 253 4.77 2.23 -10.59
C THR A 253 5.01 0.74 -10.37
N ASP A 254 5.00 0.28 -9.12
CA ASP A 254 5.17 -1.14 -8.77
C ASP A 254 4.07 -2.00 -9.38
N ARG A 255 2.83 -1.50 -9.37
CA ARG A 255 1.69 -2.18 -10.00
C ARG A 255 1.88 -2.33 -11.51
N LEU A 256 2.25 -1.26 -12.21
CA LEU A 256 2.48 -1.27 -13.67
C LEU A 256 3.65 -2.20 -14.03
N ILE A 257 4.73 -2.20 -13.26
CA ILE A 257 5.86 -3.13 -13.45
C ILE A 257 5.36 -4.57 -13.30
N LYS A 258 4.63 -4.89 -12.22
CA LYS A 258 4.05 -6.22 -12.00
C LYS A 258 3.14 -6.65 -13.15
N GLU A 259 2.30 -5.75 -13.67
CA GLU A 259 1.44 -6.02 -14.82
C GLU A 259 2.25 -6.31 -16.08
N GLY A 260 3.35 -5.58 -16.29
CA GLY A 260 4.29 -5.83 -17.39
C GLY A 260 4.99 -7.18 -17.29
N ASP A 261 5.46 -7.55 -16.09
CA ASP A 261 6.13 -8.83 -15.85
C ASP A 261 5.20 -10.02 -16.12
N VAL A 262 3.99 -9.98 -15.57
CA VAL A 262 2.99 -11.04 -15.78
C VAL A 262 2.57 -11.12 -17.24
N ALA A 263 2.40 -9.98 -17.91
CA ALA A 263 2.06 -9.96 -19.34
C ALA A 263 3.17 -10.56 -20.21
N LYS A 264 4.44 -10.26 -19.91
CA LYS A 264 5.60 -10.82 -20.59
C LYS A 264 5.71 -12.33 -20.36
N GLU A 265 5.50 -12.79 -19.13
CA GLU A 265 5.46 -14.21 -18.80
C GLU A 265 4.30 -14.91 -19.50
N ALA A 266 3.10 -14.31 -19.50
CA ALA A 266 1.92 -14.84 -20.15
C ALA A 266 2.03 -14.86 -21.70
N ALA A 267 2.80 -13.94 -22.28
CA ALA A 267 3.11 -13.98 -23.72
C ALA A 267 4.04 -15.15 -24.05
N ALA A 268 5.04 -15.44 -23.19
CA ALA A 268 5.96 -16.56 -23.37
C ALA A 268 5.31 -17.93 -23.05
N ASN A 269 4.41 -17.97 -22.07
CA ASN A 269 3.73 -19.19 -21.64
C ASN A 269 2.23 -18.94 -21.42
N PRO A 270 1.41 -18.86 -22.51
CA PRO A 270 -0.01 -18.55 -22.39
C PRO A 270 -0.82 -19.59 -21.58
N SER A 271 -0.37 -20.83 -21.52
CA SER A 271 -1.05 -21.91 -20.78
C SER A 271 -0.96 -21.76 -19.27
N ALA A 272 0.04 -21.06 -18.75
CA ALA A 272 0.16 -20.75 -17.34
C ALA A 272 -0.81 -19.65 -16.86
N PHE A 273 -1.40 -18.89 -17.79
CA PHE A 273 -2.30 -17.78 -17.48
C PHE A 273 -3.59 -17.87 -18.32
N PRO A 274 -4.34 -19.00 -18.24
CA PRO A 274 -5.46 -19.28 -19.14
C PRO A 274 -6.59 -18.24 -19.03
N LEU A 275 -6.75 -17.63 -17.87
CA LEU A 275 -7.83 -16.68 -17.59
C LEU A 275 -7.52 -15.26 -18.09
N LEU A 276 -6.26 -14.91 -18.35
CA LEU A 276 -5.95 -13.56 -18.83
C LEU A 276 -6.48 -13.34 -20.26
N PRO A 277 -7.06 -12.16 -20.54
CA PRO A 277 -7.45 -11.80 -21.91
C PRO A 277 -6.26 -11.84 -22.88
N GLN A 278 -6.53 -12.23 -24.14
CA GLN A 278 -5.47 -12.31 -25.16
C GLN A 278 -4.70 -11.00 -25.34
N ARG A 279 -5.39 -9.86 -25.22
CA ARG A 279 -4.78 -8.53 -25.24
C ARG A 279 -3.67 -8.38 -24.22
N VAL A 280 -3.88 -8.90 -23.01
CA VAL A 280 -2.94 -8.80 -21.88
C VAL A 280 -1.75 -9.76 -22.08
N ARG A 281 -1.97 -10.92 -22.69
CA ARG A 281 -0.93 -11.92 -22.96
C ARG A 281 -0.08 -11.54 -24.17
N SER A 282 0.54 -10.34 -24.16
CA SER A 282 1.30 -9.82 -25.29
C SER A 282 2.50 -8.99 -24.85
N GLU A 283 3.59 -9.06 -25.62
CA GLU A 283 4.77 -8.21 -25.44
C GLU A 283 4.42 -6.71 -25.58
N ALA A 284 3.46 -6.37 -26.43
CA ALA A 284 3.01 -4.99 -26.61
C ALA A 284 2.35 -4.44 -25.32
N PHE A 285 1.53 -5.24 -24.64
CA PHE A 285 0.95 -4.83 -23.37
C PHE A 285 2.04 -4.69 -22.29
N ALA A 286 2.99 -5.62 -22.22
CA ALA A 286 4.11 -5.52 -21.29
C ALA A 286 4.93 -4.23 -21.52
N ALA A 287 5.27 -3.93 -22.77
CA ALA A 287 6.01 -2.72 -23.14
C ALA A 287 5.26 -1.43 -22.76
N ASP A 288 3.94 -1.38 -22.97
CA ASP A 288 3.08 -0.26 -22.54
C ASP A 288 3.12 -0.08 -21.01
N ARG A 289 3.03 -1.17 -20.24
CA ARG A 289 3.09 -1.11 -18.78
C ARG A 289 4.43 -0.54 -18.29
N TYR A 290 5.55 -1.01 -18.82
CA TYR A 290 6.88 -0.49 -18.49
C TYR A 290 7.07 0.98 -18.89
N ALA A 291 6.53 1.39 -20.03
CA ALA A 291 6.56 2.79 -20.45
C ALA A 291 5.79 3.67 -19.47
N LYS A 292 4.55 3.30 -19.13
CA LYS A 292 3.72 4.02 -18.16
C LYS A 292 4.37 4.08 -16.77
N ALA A 293 5.01 3.00 -16.31
CA ALA A 293 5.74 2.99 -15.05
C ALA A 293 6.88 4.03 -15.06
N ARG A 294 7.62 4.15 -16.17
CA ARG A 294 8.67 5.15 -16.35
C ARG A 294 8.12 6.57 -16.35
N ASP A 295 6.99 6.79 -17.02
CA ASP A 295 6.34 8.10 -17.06
C ASP A 295 5.92 8.59 -15.67
N ILE A 296 5.36 7.70 -14.82
CA ILE A 296 5.02 8.04 -13.44
C ILE A 296 6.26 8.37 -12.61
N LEU A 297 7.37 7.64 -12.79
CA LEU A 297 8.63 7.98 -12.11
C LEU A 297 9.15 9.36 -12.54
N MET A 298 9.11 9.66 -13.82
CA MET A 298 9.52 10.96 -14.36
C MET A 298 8.60 12.08 -13.87
N LEU A 299 7.30 11.87 -13.84
CA LEU A 299 6.32 12.80 -13.28
C LEU A 299 6.62 13.08 -11.80
N LYS A 300 6.89 12.03 -11.01
CA LYS A 300 7.26 12.16 -9.58
C LYS A 300 8.53 13.01 -9.43
N GLU A 301 9.55 12.78 -10.23
CA GLU A 301 10.80 13.54 -10.16
C GLU A 301 10.58 15.02 -10.52
N SER A 302 9.74 15.31 -11.52
CA SER A 302 9.48 16.68 -11.99
C SER A 302 8.57 17.48 -11.05
N LYS A 303 7.52 16.86 -10.50
CA LYS A 303 6.50 17.54 -9.68
C LYS A 303 6.79 17.53 -8.19
N LEU A 304 7.52 16.52 -7.72
CA LEU A 304 7.87 16.35 -6.30
C LEU A 304 9.39 16.23 -6.11
N PRO A 305 10.20 17.20 -6.62
CA PRO A 305 11.64 17.14 -6.47
C PRO A 305 12.06 17.27 -5.01
N GLU A 306 13.31 16.89 -4.71
CA GLU A 306 13.82 16.83 -3.35
C GLU A 306 13.92 18.19 -2.63
N PHE A 307 14.05 19.26 -3.38
CA PHE A 307 14.08 20.61 -2.79
C PHE A 307 12.69 21.08 -2.32
N VAL A 308 11.61 20.46 -2.80
CA VAL A 308 10.23 20.74 -2.35
C VAL A 308 9.96 20.04 -1.02
N ALA A 309 10.23 18.75 -0.97
CA ALA A 309 10.11 17.97 0.26
C ALA A 309 11.07 16.79 0.22
N LEU A 310 11.79 16.56 1.31
CA LEU A 310 12.76 15.48 1.39
C LEU A 310 12.07 14.11 1.33
N SER A 311 12.63 13.21 0.55
CA SER A 311 12.26 11.79 0.56
C SER A 311 12.91 11.06 1.74
N ASN A 312 12.28 10.01 2.21
CA ASN A 312 12.87 9.07 3.14
C ASN A 312 13.64 7.95 2.42
N TYR A 313 14.34 7.10 3.17
CA TYR A 313 15.11 5.96 2.63
C TYR A 313 14.27 5.06 1.71
N GLU A 314 13.03 4.78 2.09
CA GLU A 314 12.12 3.90 1.36
C GLU A 314 11.78 4.45 -0.03
N PHE A 315 11.50 5.75 -0.13
CA PHE A 315 11.15 6.36 -1.42
C PHE A 315 12.33 6.36 -2.39
N TYR A 316 13.54 6.63 -1.90
CA TYR A 316 14.75 6.52 -2.74
C TYR A 316 14.99 5.09 -3.20
N ARG A 317 14.91 4.15 -2.26
CA ARG A 317 15.10 2.72 -2.54
C ARG A 317 14.10 2.25 -3.59
N ARG A 318 12.80 2.45 -3.37
CA ARG A 318 11.75 2.02 -4.31
C ARG A 318 11.91 2.67 -5.68
N THR A 319 12.30 3.95 -5.74
CA THR A 319 12.56 4.64 -7.01
C THR A 319 13.71 3.99 -7.76
N ALA A 320 14.82 3.72 -7.08
CA ALA A 320 15.99 3.09 -7.70
C ALA A 320 15.69 1.64 -8.12
N ASP A 321 15.02 0.86 -7.26
CA ASP A 321 14.62 -0.52 -7.53
C ASP A 321 13.70 -0.60 -8.75
N ALA A 322 12.74 0.32 -8.88
CA ALA A 322 11.86 0.41 -10.04
C ALA A 322 12.65 0.70 -11.34
N TYR A 323 13.58 1.65 -11.33
CA TYR A 323 14.44 1.91 -12.49
C TYR A 323 15.37 0.75 -12.81
N TYR A 324 15.94 0.05 -11.82
CA TYR A 324 16.73 -1.17 -12.05
C TYR A 324 15.87 -2.28 -12.66
N HIS A 325 14.64 -2.42 -12.20
CA HIS A 325 13.70 -3.40 -12.75
C HIS A 325 13.37 -3.07 -14.22
N LEU A 326 13.01 -1.83 -14.51
CA LEU A 326 12.75 -1.36 -15.88
C LEU A 326 13.94 -1.59 -16.81
N TRP A 327 15.16 -1.31 -16.34
CA TRP A 327 16.37 -1.61 -17.10
C TRP A 327 16.51 -3.10 -17.41
N ARG A 328 16.32 -3.98 -16.43
CA ARG A 328 16.40 -5.43 -16.64
C ARG A 328 15.32 -5.95 -17.59
N ALA A 329 14.12 -5.39 -17.49
CA ALA A 329 12.97 -5.80 -18.29
C ALA A 329 13.06 -5.33 -19.76
N THR A 330 13.62 -4.12 -20.00
CA THR A 330 13.59 -3.44 -21.30
C THR A 330 14.96 -3.26 -21.95
N GLY A 331 16.08 -3.45 -21.22
CA GLY A 331 17.44 -3.17 -21.69
C GLY A 331 17.81 -1.68 -21.77
N ASN A 332 16.92 -0.77 -21.34
CA ASN A 332 17.16 0.68 -21.46
C ASN A 332 18.24 1.16 -20.48
N ALA A 333 19.44 1.44 -21.00
CA ALA A 333 20.59 1.91 -20.20
C ALA A 333 20.34 3.24 -19.46
N ALA A 334 19.39 4.07 -19.92
CA ALA A 334 19.04 5.30 -19.22
C ALA A 334 18.39 5.00 -17.87
N ASP A 335 17.57 3.97 -17.77
CA ASP A 335 16.94 3.56 -16.50
C ASP A 335 18.01 3.13 -15.49
N ARG A 336 19.04 2.37 -15.93
CA ARG A 336 20.17 2.01 -15.06
C ARG A 336 20.91 3.24 -14.55
N ARG A 337 21.22 4.20 -15.42
CA ARG A 337 21.90 5.44 -15.01
C ARG A 337 21.07 6.23 -14.00
N LYS A 338 19.75 6.29 -14.19
CA LYS A 338 18.82 6.94 -13.26
C LYS A 338 18.82 6.23 -11.90
N ALA A 339 18.74 4.90 -11.88
CA ALA A 339 18.82 4.09 -10.65
C ALA A 339 20.14 4.35 -9.90
N ASP A 340 21.29 4.23 -10.59
CA ASP A 340 22.62 4.46 -10.02
C ASP A 340 22.73 5.88 -9.41
N ALA A 341 22.26 6.90 -10.13
CA ALA A 341 22.30 8.28 -9.67
C ALA A 341 21.41 8.50 -8.44
N THR A 342 20.18 7.99 -8.47
CA THR A 342 19.22 8.13 -7.37
C THR A 342 19.73 7.48 -6.09
N ILE A 343 20.18 6.22 -6.17
CA ILE A 343 20.63 5.49 -4.99
C ILE A 343 21.96 6.02 -4.44
N SER A 344 22.90 6.39 -5.32
CA SER A 344 24.18 6.96 -4.92
C SER A 344 24.01 8.31 -4.20
N ALA A 345 23.17 9.19 -4.74
CA ALA A 345 22.88 10.49 -4.10
C ALA A 345 22.18 10.31 -2.73
N ALA A 346 21.26 9.33 -2.62
CA ALA A 346 20.62 8.99 -1.36
C ALA A 346 21.64 8.52 -0.32
N ILE A 347 22.53 7.60 -0.69
CA ILE A 347 23.59 7.10 0.19
C ILE A 347 24.49 8.26 0.67
N ASP A 348 24.91 9.17 -0.23
CA ASP A 348 25.74 10.31 0.14
C ASP A 348 25.05 11.23 1.16
N ARG A 349 23.79 11.54 0.93
CA ARG A 349 22.98 12.36 1.84
C ARG A 349 22.84 11.71 3.21
N PHE A 350 22.41 10.47 3.23
CA PHE A 350 22.13 9.78 4.49
C PHE A 350 23.39 9.33 5.23
N SER A 351 24.55 9.22 4.56
CA SER A 351 25.83 9.04 5.24
C SER A 351 26.12 10.17 6.24
N GLN A 352 25.81 11.42 5.90
CA GLN A 352 25.98 12.55 6.80
C GLN A 352 25.08 12.42 8.05
N HIS A 353 23.83 12.00 7.84
CA HIS A 353 22.92 11.74 8.95
C HIS A 353 23.42 10.59 9.84
N MET A 354 23.94 9.52 9.22
CA MET A 354 24.47 8.37 9.96
C MET A 354 25.68 8.75 10.82
N VAL A 355 26.63 9.53 10.30
CA VAL A 355 27.76 10.05 11.08
C VAL A 355 27.26 10.83 12.29
N TYR A 356 26.29 11.73 12.09
CA TYR A 356 25.71 12.50 13.19
C TYR A 356 25.03 11.60 14.23
N PHE A 357 24.17 10.67 13.82
CA PHE A 357 23.48 9.78 14.75
C PHE A 357 24.44 8.88 15.53
N GLN A 358 25.56 8.48 14.96
CA GLN A 358 26.57 7.66 15.62
C GLN A 358 27.38 8.42 16.67
N THR A 359 27.40 9.77 16.64
CA THR A 359 27.99 10.59 17.67
C THR A 359 27.11 10.77 18.90
N LEU A 360 25.83 10.46 18.80
CA LEU A 360 24.90 10.58 19.92
C LEU A 360 25.16 9.47 20.93
N THR A 361 25.67 9.83 22.11
CA THR A 361 25.93 8.89 23.22
C THR A 361 24.65 8.43 23.93
N PHE A 362 23.52 9.01 23.55
CA PHE A 362 22.26 8.90 24.24
C PHE A 362 21.19 8.30 23.31
N TRP A 363 20.92 7.02 23.51
CA TRP A 363 19.90 6.29 22.80
C TRP A 363 18.75 5.96 23.75
N GLN A 364 17.69 6.74 23.72
CA GLN A 364 16.44 6.21 24.24
C GLN A 364 15.80 5.33 23.17
N PRO A 365 15.46 4.09 23.50
CA PRO A 365 14.55 3.31 22.66
C PRO A 365 13.20 4.02 22.71
N MET A 366 13.01 4.97 21.81
CA MET A 366 11.71 5.61 21.64
C MET A 366 10.76 4.56 21.07
N SER A 367 9.46 4.69 21.38
CA SER A 367 8.35 3.81 21.03
C SER A 367 8.34 3.29 19.57
N PRO A 368 7.51 2.31 19.16
CA PRO A 368 7.59 1.56 17.90
C PRO A 368 7.60 2.35 16.59
N GLY A 369 7.52 3.68 16.61
CA GLY A 369 7.78 4.59 15.48
C GLY A 369 9.22 5.03 15.35
N ASN A 370 10.18 4.33 15.91
CA ASN A 370 11.52 4.77 16.21
C ASN A 370 12.35 5.13 14.99
N ARG A 371 12.64 6.42 14.83
CA ARG A 371 13.46 6.99 13.76
C ARG A 371 14.82 6.28 13.58
N LEU A 372 15.34 5.64 14.62
CA LEU A 372 16.66 5.03 14.61
C LEU A 372 16.69 3.65 13.96
N ILE A 373 15.70 2.80 14.26
CA ILE A 373 15.50 1.52 13.58
C ILE A 373 15.36 1.75 12.08
N TYR A 374 14.59 2.78 11.71
CA TYR A 374 14.44 3.18 10.33
C TYR A 374 15.71 3.76 9.74
N ASN A 375 16.58 4.43 10.52
CA ASN A 375 17.83 4.97 10.00
C ASN A 375 18.85 3.87 9.71
N ASP A 376 19.15 2.99 10.67
CA ASP A 376 20.12 1.89 10.44
C ASP A 376 19.62 0.92 9.36
N GLY A 377 18.42 0.37 9.53
CA GLY A 377 17.83 -0.56 8.58
C GLY A 377 17.56 0.09 7.22
N GLY A 378 17.03 1.30 7.22
CA GLY A 378 16.77 2.06 5.99
C GLY A 378 18.05 2.38 5.23
N PHE A 379 19.12 2.82 5.92
CA PHE A 379 20.41 3.07 5.29
C PHE A 379 21.05 1.80 4.73
N LEU A 380 21.04 0.71 5.50
CA LEU A 380 21.54 -0.59 5.04
C LEU A 380 20.75 -1.10 3.84
N SER A 381 19.44 -0.85 3.78
CA SER A 381 18.61 -1.22 2.63
C SER A 381 18.95 -0.44 1.35
N LEU A 382 19.40 0.82 1.46
CA LEU A 382 19.94 1.55 0.31
C LEU A 382 21.22 0.89 -0.23
N LEU A 383 22.14 0.51 0.64
CA LEU A 383 23.36 -0.20 0.25
C LEU A 383 23.03 -1.54 -0.42
N ALA A 384 22.04 -2.26 0.11
CA ALA A 384 21.58 -3.53 -0.45
C ALA A 384 20.92 -3.36 -1.83
N SER A 385 20.06 -2.36 -1.98
CA SER A 385 19.45 -2.03 -3.28
C SER A 385 20.53 -1.71 -4.34
N TYR A 386 21.52 -0.90 -3.95
CA TYR A 386 22.64 -0.59 -4.84
C TYR A 386 23.44 -1.84 -5.23
N ALA A 387 23.73 -2.71 -4.26
CA ALA A 387 24.44 -3.96 -4.51
C ALA A 387 23.67 -4.92 -5.44
N ASN A 388 22.35 -4.95 -5.32
CA ASN A 388 21.48 -5.75 -6.20
C ASN A 388 21.43 -5.19 -7.64
N GLY A 389 21.50 -3.87 -7.80
CA GLY A 389 21.46 -3.22 -9.09
C GLY A 389 22.82 -3.11 -9.78
N ASN A 390 23.87 -2.77 -9.03
CA ASN A 390 25.21 -2.52 -9.54
C ASN A 390 26.26 -2.91 -8.48
N PRO A 391 26.63 -4.20 -8.36
CA PRO A 391 27.50 -4.71 -7.30
C PRO A 391 28.86 -4.02 -7.21
N ASP A 392 29.50 -3.72 -8.35
CA ASP A 392 30.82 -3.10 -8.39
C ASP A 392 30.79 -1.65 -7.92
N ALA A 393 29.77 -0.89 -8.33
CA ALA A 393 29.59 0.48 -7.87
C ALA A 393 29.23 0.52 -6.39
N ALA A 394 28.39 -0.40 -5.92
CA ALA A 394 28.02 -0.53 -4.52
C ALA A 394 29.21 -0.85 -3.65
N ARG A 395 30.10 -1.77 -4.05
CA ARG A 395 31.33 -2.09 -3.30
C ARG A 395 32.21 -0.86 -3.11
N ARG A 396 32.42 -0.07 -4.17
CA ARG A 396 33.17 1.21 -4.07
C ARG A 396 32.47 2.23 -3.16
N LYS A 397 31.14 2.31 -3.26
CA LYS A 397 30.34 3.22 -2.44
C LYS A 397 30.35 2.84 -0.96
N ILE A 398 30.27 1.55 -0.63
CA ILE A 398 30.35 1.07 0.76
C ILE A 398 31.74 1.41 1.34
N ALA A 399 32.82 1.19 0.60
CA ALA A 399 34.17 1.56 1.03
C ALA A 399 34.31 3.08 1.25
N ASP A 400 33.66 3.91 0.42
CA ASP A 400 33.64 5.37 0.58
C ASP A 400 32.86 5.79 1.83
N VAL A 401 31.72 5.17 2.07
CA VAL A 401 30.89 5.38 3.28
C VAL A 401 31.67 5.08 4.55
N GLU A 402 32.40 3.96 4.61
CA GLU A 402 33.28 3.62 5.75
C GLU A 402 34.39 4.66 5.94
N ARG A 403 35.04 5.13 4.85
CA ARG A 403 36.08 6.18 4.92
C ARG A 403 35.55 7.51 5.45
N ARG A 404 34.27 7.83 5.23
CA ARG A 404 33.60 9.02 5.77
C ARG A 404 33.22 8.88 7.24
N GLY A 405 33.53 7.75 7.87
CA GLY A 405 33.30 7.51 9.28
C GLY A 405 31.95 6.89 9.63
N VAL A 406 31.20 6.40 8.66
CA VAL A 406 29.96 5.64 8.94
C VAL A 406 30.32 4.22 9.36
N ASP A 407 30.03 3.85 10.60
CA ASP A 407 30.17 2.47 11.07
C ASP A 407 28.95 1.62 10.66
N ILE A 408 29.01 1.08 9.44
CA ILE A 408 27.96 0.20 8.89
C ILE A 408 27.84 -1.12 9.66
N TRP A 409 28.90 -1.55 10.35
CA TRP A 409 28.92 -2.79 11.12
C TRP A 409 28.19 -2.61 12.45
N ALA A 410 28.38 -1.48 13.12
CA ALA A 410 27.58 -1.11 14.29
C ALA A 410 26.09 -0.91 13.91
N ALA A 411 25.81 -0.36 12.73
CA ALA A 411 24.43 -0.30 12.22
C ALA A 411 23.84 -1.69 12.03
N LEU A 412 24.58 -2.65 11.48
CA LEU A 412 24.16 -4.04 11.37
C LEU A 412 23.91 -4.67 12.75
N GLU A 413 24.83 -4.50 13.69
CA GLU A 413 24.70 -5.02 15.07
C GLU A 413 23.43 -4.48 15.75
N ARG A 414 23.15 -3.18 15.63
CA ARG A 414 21.92 -2.59 16.18
C ARG A 414 20.67 -3.15 15.51
N ASN A 415 20.69 -3.31 14.20
CA ASN A 415 19.56 -3.88 13.45
C ASN A 415 19.31 -5.34 13.85
N LEU A 416 20.35 -6.14 14.00
CA LEU A 416 20.26 -7.52 14.51
C LEU A 416 19.71 -7.60 15.95
N ASN A 417 20.10 -6.65 16.81
CA ASN A 417 19.58 -6.59 18.18
C ASN A 417 18.06 -6.37 18.25
N ILE A 418 17.48 -5.70 17.24
CA ILE A 418 16.02 -5.46 17.19
C ILE A 418 15.26 -6.77 16.94
N VAL A 419 15.78 -7.65 16.10
CA VAL A 419 15.14 -8.91 15.75
C VAL A 419 15.55 -10.06 16.68
N ARG A 420 16.61 -9.87 17.46
CA ARG A 420 17.10 -10.87 18.41
C ARG A 420 16.03 -11.25 19.42
N GLY A 421 15.81 -12.54 19.59
CA GLY A 421 14.80 -13.06 20.54
C GLY A 421 13.35 -12.85 20.11
N LYS A 422 13.10 -12.27 18.95
CA LYS A 422 11.75 -12.12 18.38
C LYS A 422 11.45 -13.25 17.40
N GLU A 423 10.19 -13.65 17.34
CA GLU A 423 9.73 -14.50 16.24
C GLU A 423 9.36 -13.65 15.02
N PRO A 424 9.67 -14.11 13.79
CA PRO A 424 9.23 -13.43 12.59
C PRO A 424 7.72 -13.33 12.55
N PRO A 425 7.15 -12.16 12.19
CA PRO A 425 5.71 -12.03 12.02
C PRO A 425 5.21 -12.90 10.86
N SER A 426 3.91 -13.05 10.76
CA SER A 426 3.30 -13.63 9.57
C SER A 426 3.67 -12.81 8.33
N VAL A 427 3.75 -13.51 7.20
CA VAL A 427 4.20 -13.01 5.90
C VAL A 427 3.78 -11.57 5.58
N GLY A 428 4.71 -10.79 5.04
CA GLY A 428 4.47 -9.47 4.47
C GLY A 428 4.38 -8.31 5.47
N LYS A 429 4.69 -8.50 6.76
CA LYS A 429 4.34 -7.51 7.78
C LYS A 429 5.50 -6.86 8.57
N SER A 430 6.77 -7.11 8.24
CA SER A 430 7.85 -6.46 8.98
C SER A 430 9.05 -6.09 8.14
N ARG A 431 9.18 -4.81 7.85
CA ARG A 431 10.34 -4.21 7.17
C ARG A 431 11.66 -4.47 7.90
N VAL A 432 11.65 -4.62 9.22
CA VAL A 432 12.86 -4.87 10.01
C VAL A 432 13.50 -6.22 9.65
N TRP A 433 12.69 -7.25 9.43
CA TRP A 433 13.18 -8.56 9.01
C TRP A 433 13.74 -8.52 7.59
N ASP A 434 13.08 -7.83 6.66
CA ASP A 434 13.58 -7.65 5.29
C ASP A 434 14.88 -6.86 5.29
N TYR A 435 14.97 -5.76 6.03
CA TYR A 435 16.21 -4.99 6.16
C TYR A 435 17.35 -5.80 6.79
N THR A 436 17.06 -6.63 7.78
CA THR A 436 18.04 -7.53 8.40
C THR A 436 18.59 -8.53 7.41
N TYR A 437 17.72 -9.17 6.63
CA TYR A 437 18.11 -10.10 5.58
C TYR A 437 18.97 -9.43 4.50
N GLU A 438 18.50 -8.32 3.94
CA GLU A 438 19.18 -7.58 2.89
C GLU A 438 20.56 -7.07 3.35
N ALA A 439 20.63 -6.53 4.56
CA ALA A 439 21.88 -6.07 5.16
C ALA A 439 22.88 -7.22 5.37
N ALA A 440 22.42 -8.33 5.94
CA ALA A 440 23.25 -9.51 6.18
C ALA A 440 23.85 -10.04 4.87
N ARG A 441 23.03 -10.21 3.84
CA ARG A 441 23.46 -10.66 2.51
C ARG A 441 24.47 -9.71 1.88
N THR A 442 24.21 -8.41 1.92
CA THR A 442 25.07 -7.39 1.28
C THR A 442 26.42 -7.30 1.97
N LEU A 443 26.44 -7.24 3.30
CA LEU A 443 27.69 -7.08 4.06
C LEU A 443 28.50 -8.39 4.11
N SER A 444 27.85 -9.55 4.07
CA SER A 444 28.49 -10.84 3.87
C SER A 444 29.26 -10.92 2.54
N ALA A 445 28.64 -10.44 1.46
CA ALA A 445 29.27 -10.39 0.14
C ALA A 445 30.38 -9.30 0.05
N TYR A 446 30.22 -8.19 0.78
CA TYR A 446 31.20 -7.10 0.80
C TYR A 446 32.48 -7.47 1.54
N ASN A 447 32.37 -7.97 2.78
CA ASN A 447 33.51 -8.39 3.60
C ASN A 447 33.16 -9.64 4.44
N PRO A 448 33.35 -10.86 3.88
CA PRO A 448 32.99 -12.09 4.55
C PRO A 448 33.71 -12.32 5.89
N GLN A 449 34.96 -11.88 6.00
CA GLN A 449 35.75 -12.08 7.23
C GLN A 449 35.21 -11.22 8.37
N LYS A 450 34.96 -9.93 8.12
CA LYS A 450 34.40 -9.01 9.10
C LYS A 450 32.96 -9.39 9.47
N TYR A 451 32.18 -9.84 8.50
CA TYR A 451 30.84 -10.36 8.73
C TYR A 451 30.84 -11.57 9.67
N ALA A 452 31.71 -12.55 9.41
CA ALA A 452 31.87 -13.72 10.27
C ALA A 452 32.32 -13.33 11.69
N SER A 453 33.18 -12.30 11.81
CA SER A 453 33.62 -11.77 13.12
C SER A 453 32.45 -11.14 13.90
N VAL A 454 31.56 -10.40 13.25
CA VAL A 454 30.35 -9.82 13.88
C VAL A 454 29.42 -10.93 14.38
N LEU A 455 29.19 -11.96 13.57
CA LEU A 455 28.33 -13.10 13.96
C LEU A 455 28.91 -13.91 15.13
N LYS A 456 30.24 -14.08 15.18
CA LYS A 456 30.90 -14.84 16.25
C LYS A 456 30.86 -14.13 17.62
N LYS A 457 30.72 -12.81 17.66
CA LYS A 457 30.64 -12.06 18.92
C LYS A 457 29.43 -12.45 19.76
N ASN A 458 28.36 -12.88 19.11
CA ASN A 458 27.13 -13.23 19.81
C ASN A 458 26.30 -14.24 18.97
N GLU A 459 26.18 -15.46 19.49
CA GLU A 459 25.42 -16.55 18.85
C GLU A 459 23.98 -16.14 18.50
N SER A 460 23.35 -15.33 19.33
CA SER A 460 21.99 -14.85 19.05
C SER A 460 21.90 -13.96 17.81
N PHE A 461 23.00 -13.38 17.32
CA PHE A 461 23.01 -12.67 16.04
C PHE A 461 22.96 -13.65 14.85
N ALA A 462 23.69 -14.78 14.95
CA ALA A 462 23.61 -15.83 13.93
C ALA A 462 22.19 -16.38 13.82
N ILE A 463 21.53 -16.64 14.96
CA ILE A 463 20.12 -17.06 15.01
C ILE A 463 19.20 -16.00 14.39
N ALA A 464 19.43 -14.72 14.67
CA ALA A 464 18.61 -13.64 14.10
C ALA A 464 18.75 -13.58 12.57
N VAL A 465 19.95 -13.77 12.03
CA VAL A 465 20.19 -13.82 10.57
C VAL A 465 19.51 -15.03 9.93
N GLU A 466 19.64 -16.22 10.55
CA GLU A 466 18.97 -17.42 10.10
C GLU A 466 17.44 -17.24 10.03
N LYS A 467 16.84 -16.75 11.11
CA LYS A 467 15.39 -16.43 11.13
C LYS A 467 14.99 -15.41 10.05
N ALA A 468 15.84 -14.41 9.77
CA ALA A 468 15.57 -13.44 8.71
C ALA A 468 15.63 -14.08 7.33
N ASN A 469 16.58 -14.98 7.10
CA ASN A 469 16.68 -15.76 5.87
C ASN A 469 15.45 -16.65 5.66
N ASP A 470 15.01 -17.35 6.71
CA ASP A 470 13.82 -18.21 6.67
C ASP A 470 12.56 -17.41 6.41
N PHE A 471 12.44 -16.24 7.04
CA PHE A 471 11.32 -15.32 6.81
C PHE A 471 11.28 -14.85 5.35
N HIS A 472 12.41 -14.45 4.80
CA HIS A 472 12.52 -14.02 3.40
C HIS A 472 12.16 -15.16 2.43
N ASN A 473 12.71 -16.34 2.62
CA ASN A 473 12.44 -17.51 1.78
C ASN A 473 10.96 -17.90 1.81
N ARG A 474 10.34 -17.87 2.98
CA ARG A 474 8.92 -18.14 3.16
C ARG A 474 8.06 -17.09 2.43
N ASN A 475 8.41 -15.80 2.54
CA ASN A 475 7.71 -14.73 1.83
C ASN A 475 7.80 -14.90 0.31
N GLN A 476 8.97 -15.26 -0.22
CA GLN A 476 9.13 -15.52 -1.65
C GLN A 476 8.30 -16.72 -2.13
N ARG A 477 8.27 -17.79 -1.34
CA ARG A 477 7.46 -18.97 -1.69
C ARG A 477 5.98 -18.60 -1.76
N ILE A 478 5.45 -17.91 -0.75
CA ILE A 478 4.05 -17.52 -0.73
C ILE A 478 3.72 -16.52 -1.83
N ALA A 479 4.62 -15.59 -2.15
CA ALA A 479 4.41 -14.68 -3.28
C ALA A 479 4.31 -15.43 -4.62
N ARG A 480 5.11 -16.50 -4.80
CA ARG A 480 5.00 -17.39 -5.98
C ARG A 480 3.72 -18.20 -5.97
N GLU A 481 3.37 -18.80 -4.83
CA GLU A 481 2.12 -19.57 -4.67
C GLU A 481 0.89 -18.70 -4.94
N GLN A 482 0.87 -17.44 -4.47
CA GLN A 482 -0.23 -16.50 -4.75
C GLN A 482 -0.34 -16.11 -6.23
N LEU A 483 0.75 -16.14 -6.98
CA LEU A 483 0.71 -15.97 -8.44
C LEU A 483 0.07 -17.18 -9.14
N HIS A 484 0.23 -18.38 -8.59
CA HIS A 484 -0.27 -19.63 -9.18
C HIS A 484 -1.62 -20.10 -8.62
N HIS A 485 -2.01 -19.72 -7.39
CA HIS A 485 -3.24 -20.19 -6.73
C HIS A 485 -4.54 -19.47 -7.15
N ALA A 486 -4.58 -18.83 -8.29
CA ALA A 486 -5.85 -18.35 -8.86
C ALA A 486 -6.62 -19.46 -9.63
N GLU A 487 -6.24 -20.72 -9.49
CA GLU A 487 -6.78 -21.84 -10.27
C GLU A 487 -7.87 -22.66 -9.55
N HIS A 488 -8.27 -22.30 -8.32
CA HIS A 488 -9.36 -23.04 -7.62
C HIS A 488 -10.40 -22.12 -7.01
#